data_fb725e1fc014315fb0d4cd569391db3d
#
_entry.id   fb725e1fc014315fb0d4cd569391db3d
#
_cell.length_a   1.000
_cell.length_b   1.000
_cell.length_c   1.000
_cell.angle_alpha   90.00
_cell.angle_beta   90.00
_cell.angle_gamma   90.00
#
_symmetry.space_group_name_H-M   'P 1'
#
loop_
_entity.id
_entity.type
_entity.pdbx_description
1 polymer ?
#
loop_
_entity_poly.entity_id
_entity_poly.type
_entity_poly.pdbx_seq_one_letter_code
_entity_poly.pdbx_strand_id
1 'polypeptide(L)'
;LGVVAAVALTGCGAKTAESQSDNTDAQTTAAESKAKSSAETSTQESKAASDPSAINVFAAASLKNAMDEIIAEYNKANPDVKISLNTDSSGKLQTQIEEGFACDIFFSAGKKQMEKLKEEGHIKDGTDADLLHNKLCIVAPKDSDTKVTGIANIKDAKSISIGESSVPAGAYAREALSKAYPDLGITKESTGAELKDKLGMDIIENSNVTKTLLSVVEGFGEVGFVYITDTYGKDDVKIIEKVDESLTGKITYPIARVNNDEADEKISAEADKFYDYLKSDSAKKVFEKYL
;
A
#
# COMPACT_ATOMS: atom_id res chain seq x y z
N LEU A 1 50.41 37.62 -20.00
CA LEU A 1 51.59 37.38 -19.12
C LEU A 1 51.15 36.26 -18.17
N GLY A 2 51.46 35.02 -18.36
CA GLY A 2 52.69 34.30 -18.29
C GLY A 2 52.91 33.93 -16.82
N VAL A 3 53.16 32.78 -16.39
CA VAL A 3 54.12 31.74 -16.72
C VAL A 3 53.73 30.40 -16.07
N VAL A 4 53.88 29.35 -16.81
CA VAL A 4 54.01 27.92 -16.58
C VAL A 4 55.13 27.60 -15.61
N ALA A 5 54.99 26.54 -14.80
CA ALA A 5 56.11 25.61 -14.52
C ALA A 5 55.60 24.28 -13.94
N ALA A 6 55.79 23.23 -14.70
CA ALA A 6 55.79 21.83 -14.31
C ALA A 6 57.22 21.47 -13.85
N VAL A 7 57.35 20.55 -12.88
CA VAL A 7 58.53 19.65 -12.80
C VAL A 7 58.10 18.32 -12.17
N ALA A 8 58.50 17.29 -12.85
CA ALA A 8 58.36 15.88 -12.68
C ALA A 8 59.55 15.25 -11.93
N LEU A 9 59.41 13.95 -11.65
CA LEU A 9 60.39 12.86 -11.65
C LEU A 9 61.03 12.42 -10.32
N THR A 10 60.83 11.20 -10.07
CA THR A 10 61.61 9.94 -10.00
C THR A 10 62.09 9.60 -8.58
N GLY A 11 62.19 8.37 -8.18
CA GLY A 11 62.40 7.10 -8.78
C GLY A 11 62.51 5.97 -7.74
N CYS A 12 62.34 4.83 -8.24
CA CYS A 12 62.87 3.48 -8.02
C CYS A 12 63.68 3.13 -6.77
N GLY A 13 63.45 1.88 -6.32
CA GLY A 13 64.45 1.09 -5.61
C GLY A 13 63.92 -0.21 -5.02
N ALA A 14 64.22 -1.30 -5.68
CA ALA A 14 63.86 -2.68 -5.46
C ALA A 14 64.76 -3.41 -4.44
N LYS A 15 64.29 -4.60 -4.04
CA LYS A 15 64.92 -5.92 -3.82
C LYS A 15 64.88 -6.49 -2.41
N THR A 16 64.11 -7.55 -2.31
CA THR A 16 64.41 -9.00 -2.14
C THR A 16 65.12 -9.43 -0.86
N ALA A 17 64.54 -10.41 -0.14
CA ALA A 17 65.05 -11.77 -0.04
C ALA A 17 64.19 -12.64 0.89
N GLU A 18 64.04 -13.86 0.46
CA GLU A 18 63.44 -15.06 1.07
C GLU A 18 64.06 -15.45 2.40
N SER A 19 63.28 -16.15 3.25
CA SER A 19 63.74 -17.42 3.84
C SER A 19 62.56 -18.18 4.45
N GLN A 20 62.51 -19.46 4.10
CA GLN A 20 61.64 -20.55 4.62
C GLN A 20 62.07 -20.94 6.02
N SER A 21 61.14 -21.49 6.84
CA SER A 21 61.04 -22.89 7.26
C SER A 21 60.04 -23.11 8.40
N ASP A 22 59.18 -24.03 8.11
CA ASP A 22 58.75 -25.28 8.81
C ASP A 22 58.10 -25.26 10.20
N ASN A 23 56.89 -25.77 10.13
CA ASN A 23 56.25 -26.89 10.92
C ASN A 23 56.09 -26.77 12.44
N THR A 24 54.90 -26.85 12.93
CA THR A 24 54.25 -28.05 13.52
C THR A 24 52.92 -27.73 14.18
N ASP A 25 51.96 -28.68 14.01
CA ASP A 25 50.63 -28.91 14.59
C ASP A 25 50.32 -28.34 15.99
N ALA A 26 49.10 -27.82 16.15
CA ALA A 26 48.18 -28.23 17.21
C ALA A 26 46.73 -27.75 16.87
N GLN A 27 45.82 -28.72 16.73
CA GLN A 27 44.38 -28.57 16.69
C GLN A 27 43.85 -27.88 17.97
N THR A 28 43.00 -26.89 17.81
CA THR A 28 41.90 -26.66 18.74
C THR A 28 40.73 -26.00 18.02
N THR A 29 39.62 -26.68 18.06
CA THR A 29 38.31 -26.33 17.54
C THR A 29 37.75 -25.08 18.19
N ALA A 30 37.39 -24.04 17.40
CA ALA A 30 36.44 -23.03 17.81
C ALA A 30 35.54 -22.70 16.59
N ALA A 31 34.25 -22.93 16.81
CA ALA A 31 33.21 -22.70 15.83
C ALA A 31 33.02 -21.20 15.57
N GLU A 32 33.38 -20.74 14.39
CA GLU A 32 32.97 -19.43 13.87
C GLU A 32 31.61 -19.57 13.22
N SER A 33 30.60 -19.01 13.89
CA SER A 33 29.29 -18.76 13.30
C SER A 33 29.43 -17.62 12.28
N LYS A 34 29.42 -17.97 11.00
CA LYS A 34 29.25 -16.99 9.93
C LYS A 34 27.82 -16.43 9.98
N ALA A 35 27.69 -15.22 10.52
CA ALA A 35 26.55 -14.37 10.25
C ALA A 35 26.59 -13.99 8.76
N LYS A 36 25.79 -14.68 7.98
CA LYS A 36 25.56 -14.35 6.57
C LYS A 36 24.58 -13.18 6.54
N SER A 37 25.10 -11.98 6.31
CA SER A 37 24.29 -10.81 5.92
C SER A 37 23.53 -11.16 4.65
N SER A 38 22.24 -11.38 4.77
CA SER A 38 21.29 -11.42 3.67
C SER A 38 20.45 -10.15 3.70
N ALA A 39 21.07 -9.06 3.32
CA ALA A 39 20.36 -7.86 2.91
C ALA A 39 20.54 -7.75 1.41
N GLU A 40 19.51 -8.11 0.67
CA GLU A 40 19.13 -7.65 -0.66
C GLU A 40 17.98 -8.54 -1.16
N THR A 41 16.82 -8.36 -0.53
CA THR A 41 15.59 -8.69 -1.24
C THR A 41 15.23 -7.42 -2.01
N SER A 42 15.78 -7.29 -3.20
CA SER A 42 15.25 -6.39 -4.20
C SER A 42 13.78 -6.76 -4.38
N THR A 43 12.91 -5.91 -3.87
CA THR A 43 11.51 -5.89 -4.25
C THR A 43 11.48 -5.54 -5.74
N GLN A 44 11.59 -6.54 -6.60
CA GLN A 44 11.05 -6.42 -7.94
C GLN A 44 9.56 -6.18 -7.74
N GLU A 45 9.14 -4.92 -7.88
CA GLU A 45 7.77 -4.60 -8.26
C GLU A 45 7.55 -5.38 -9.57
N SER A 46 6.93 -6.57 -9.43
CA SER A 46 6.46 -7.30 -10.57
C SER A 46 5.45 -6.40 -11.24
N LYS A 47 5.82 -5.83 -12.38
CA LYS A 47 4.90 -5.31 -13.37
C LYS A 47 3.86 -6.43 -13.50
N ALA A 48 2.71 -6.29 -12.85
CA ALA A 48 1.61 -7.22 -13.05
C ALA A 48 1.25 -7.09 -14.52
N ALA A 49 1.75 -8.04 -15.30
CA ALA A 49 1.49 -8.06 -16.71
C ALA A 49 -0.03 -8.23 -16.85
N SER A 50 -0.69 -7.23 -17.40
CA SER A 50 -2.08 -7.33 -17.83
C SER A 50 -2.19 -8.56 -18.73
N ASP A 51 -3.08 -9.50 -18.40
CA ASP A 51 -3.39 -10.62 -19.27
C ASP A 51 -4.42 -10.11 -20.30
N PRO A 52 -4.07 -9.97 -21.58
CA PRO A 52 -5.01 -9.47 -22.59
C PRO A 52 -6.18 -10.44 -22.82
N SER A 53 -6.11 -11.65 -22.29
CA SER A 53 -7.19 -12.66 -22.33
C SER A 53 -8.05 -12.68 -21.06
N ALA A 54 -7.87 -11.74 -20.14
CA ALA A 54 -8.57 -11.66 -18.88
C ALA A 54 -9.21 -10.27 -18.68
N ILE A 55 -10.27 -10.20 -17.88
CA ILE A 55 -10.79 -8.94 -17.36
C ILE A 55 -9.78 -8.42 -16.33
N ASN A 56 -9.20 -7.26 -16.56
CA ASN A 56 -8.24 -6.63 -15.64
C ASN A 56 -8.97 -5.71 -14.66
N VAL A 57 -8.98 -6.11 -13.39
CA VAL A 57 -9.64 -5.38 -12.30
C VAL A 57 -8.57 -4.75 -11.41
N PHE A 58 -8.59 -3.43 -11.29
CA PHE A 58 -7.75 -2.68 -10.37
C PHE A 58 -8.61 -2.29 -9.15
N ALA A 59 -8.33 -2.86 -8.00
CA ALA A 59 -9.09 -2.64 -6.78
C ALA A 59 -8.21 -2.17 -5.62
N ALA A 60 -8.73 -1.25 -4.82
CA ALA A 60 -8.04 -0.82 -3.61
C ALA A 60 -7.64 -2.00 -2.72
N ALA A 61 -6.46 -1.95 -2.12
CA ALA A 61 -5.89 -3.04 -1.30
C ALA A 61 -6.83 -3.54 -0.20
N SER A 62 -7.63 -2.65 0.39
CA SER A 62 -8.65 -2.97 1.40
C SER A 62 -9.81 -3.82 0.89
N LEU A 63 -9.99 -3.92 -0.44
CA LEU A 63 -11.03 -4.74 -1.07
C LEU A 63 -10.55 -6.15 -1.41
N LYS A 64 -9.24 -6.44 -1.28
CA LYS A 64 -8.65 -7.68 -1.77
C LYS A 64 -9.43 -8.92 -1.33
N ASN A 65 -9.68 -9.09 -0.05
CA ASN A 65 -10.32 -10.29 0.48
C ASN A 65 -11.76 -10.46 -0.04
N ALA A 66 -12.53 -9.37 -0.09
CA ALA A 66 -13.88 -9.38 -0.65
C ALA A 66 -13.88 -9.69 -2.15
N MET A 67 -12.96 -9.08 -2.91
CA MET A 67 -12.83 -9.31 -4.35
C MET A 67 -12.40 -10.74 -4.67
N ASP A 68 -11.47 -11.32 -3.91
CA ASP A 68 -11.08 -12.72 -4.09
C ASP A 68 -12.29 -13.66 -3.91
N GLU A 69 -13.13 -13.45 -2.88
CA GLU A 69 -14.35 -14.24 -2.66
C GLU A 69 -15.37 -14.02 -3.78
N ILE A 70 -15.61 -12.78 -4.19
CA ILE A 70 -16.55 -12.43 -5.26
C ILE A 70 -16.12 -13.04 -6.60
N ILE A 71 -14.84 -12.96 -6.95
CA ILE A 71 -14.30 -13.56 -8.18
C ILE A 71 -14.47 -15.08 -8.14
N ALA A 72 -14.17 -15.71 -6.99
CA ALA A 72 -14.34 -17.14 -6.84
C ALA A 72 -15.83 -17.57 -6.98
N GLU A 73 -16.78 -16.76 -6.48
CA GLU A 73 -18.21 -17.02 -6.65
C GLU A 73 -18.67 -16.80 -8.10
N TYR A 74 -18.22 -15.72 -8.75
CA TYR A 74 -18.56 -15.42 -10.14
C TYR A 74 -18.08 -16.53 -11.08
N ASN A 75 -16.87 -17.03 -10.87
CA ASN A 75 -16.25 -18.07 -11.69
C ASN A 75 -16.94 -19.44 -11.56
N LYS A 76 -17.70 -19.70 -10.48
CA LYS A 76 -18.52 -20.93 -10.39
C LYS A 76 -19.60 -20.98 -11.48
N ALA A 77 -20.21 -19.83 -11.80
CA ALA A 77 -21.21 -19.72 -12.85
C ALA A 77 -20.60 -19.39 -14.23
N ASN A 78 -19.38 -18.88 -14.27
CA ASN A 78 -18.69 -18.43 -15.48
C ASN A 78 -17.25 -19.00 -15.55
N PRO A 79 -17.09 -20.34 -15.66
CA PRO A 79 -15.79 -20.99 -15.51
C PRO A 79 -14.76 -20.64 -16.61
N ASP A 80 -15.24 -20.17 -17.76
CA ASP A 80 -14.39 -19.79 -18.90
C ASP A 80 -13.93 -18.32 -18.83
N VAL A 81 -14.44 -17.53 -17.87
CA VAL A 81 -14.07 -16.12 -17.69
C VAL A 81 -12.84 -16.03 -16.79
N LYS A 82 -11.78 -15.42 -17.32
CA LYS A 82 -10.59 -15.12 -16.53
C LYS A 82 -10.68 -13.70 -16.00
N ILE A 83 -10.37 -13.52 -14.72
CA ILE A 83 -10.30 -12.22 -14.06
C ILE A 83 -8.93 -12.07 -13.41
N SER A 84 -8.21 -11.04 -13.81
CA SER A 84 -6.93 -10.65 -13.24
C SER A 84 -7.18 -9.53 -12.23
N LEU A 85 -6.88 -9.77 -10.96
CA LEU A 85 -7.05 -8.78 -9.89
C LEU A 85 -5.70 -8.17 -9.51
N ASN A 86 -5.56 -6.87 -9.74
CA ASN A 86 -4.44 -6.07 -9.28
C ASN A 86 -4.88 -5.24 -8.06
N THR A 87 -4.18 -5.37 -6.94
CA THR A 87 -4.53 -4.65 -5.71
C THR A 87 -3.35 -3.84 -5.17
N ASP A 88 -3.56 -2.52 -5.03
CA ASP A 88 -2.62 -1.61 -4.36
C ASP A 88 -3.39 -0.39 -3.80
N SER A 89 -2.69 0.65 -3.37
CA SER A 89 -3.35 1.92 -3.06
C SER A 89 -4.05 2.48 -4.30
N SER A 90 -5.21 3.09 -4.09
CA SER A 90 -5.96 3.68 -5.22
C SER A 90 -5.16 4.74 -5.96
N GLY A 91 -4.25 5.46 -5.29
CA GLY A 91 -3.36 6.42 -5.94
C GLY A 91 -2.37 5.77 -6.91
N LYS A 92 -1.75 4.64 -6.53
CA LYS A 92 -0.86 3.89 -7.43
C LYS A 92 -1.61 3.28 -8.61
N LEU A 93 -2.79 2.70 -8.35
CA LEU A 93 -3.63 2.13 -9.41
C LEU A 93 -4.09 3.21 -10.39
N GLN A 94 -4.43 4.41 -9.91
CA GLN A 94 -4.71 5.57 -10.73
C GLN A 94 -3.51 5.91 -11.64
N THR A 95 -2.31 6.01 -11.08
CA THR A 95 -1.09 6.28 -11.86
C THR A 95 -0.85 5.22 -12.92
N GLN A 96 -1.07 3.93 -12.62
CA GLN A 96 -0.96 2.86 -13.61
C GLN A 96 -1.95 3.03 -14.76
N ILE A 97 -3.20 3.42 -14.47
CA ILE A 97 -4.20 3.70 -15.52
C ILE A 97 -3.77 4.89 -16.38
N GLU A 98 -3.28 5.99 -15.76
CA GLU A 98 -2.73 7.16 -16.46
C GLU A 98 -1.52 6.82 -17.34
N GLU A 99 -0.71 5.85 -16.93
CA GLU A 99 0.45 5.32 -17.68
C GLU A 99 0.04 4.33 -18.79
N GLY A 100 -1.26 4.05 -18.96
CA GLY A 100 -1.80 3.20 -20.02
C GLY A 100 -1.74 1.70 -19.72
N PHE A 101 -1.68 1.30 -18.44
CA PHE A 101 -1.83 -0.12 -18.08
C PHE A 101 -3.26 -0.58 -18.36
N ALA A 102 -3.41 -1.75 -18.98
CA ALA A 102 -4.71 -2.33 -19.28
C ALA A 102 -5.53 -2.53 -17.99
N CYS A 103 -6.64 -1.83 -17.90
CA CYS A 103 -7.58 -1.90 -16.79
C CYS A 103 -9.00 -1.81 -17.35
N ASP A 104 -9.87 -2.75 -16.99
CA ASP A 104 -11.26 -2.78 -17.42
C ASP A 104 -12.22 -2.23 -16.35
N ILE A 105 -11.88 -2.44 -15.08
CA ILE A 105 -12.68 -2.00 -13.93
C ILE A 105 -11.75 -1.41 -12.88
N PHE A 106 -12.04 -0.18 -12.46
CA PHE A 106 -11.35 0.46 -11.34
C PHE A 106 -12.28 0.59 -10.15
N PHE A 107 -11.84 0.10 -8.98
CA PHE A 107 -12.58 0.16 -7.73
C PHE A 107 -11.73 0.85 -6.66
N SER A 108 -11.99 2.11 -6.44
CA SER A 108 -11.20 2.99 -5.57
C SER A 108 -11.72 3.02 -4.13
N ALA A 109 -10.81 3.23 -3.17
CA ALA A 109 -11.16 3.52 -1.77
C ALA A 109 -11.33 5.03 -1.48
N GLY A 110 -11.35 5.86 -2.51
CA GLY A 110 -11.53 7.30 -2.40
C GLY A 110 -12.04 7.94 -3.68
N LYS A 111 -12.84 8.99 -3.54
CA LYS A 111 -13.44 9.68 -4.68
C LYS A 111 -12.43 10.46 -5.52
N LYS A 112 -11.42 11.08 -4.88
CA LYS A 112 -10.42 11.91 -5.54
C LYS A 112 -9.76 11.22 -6.75
N GLN A 113 -9.41 9.95 -6.61
CA GLN A 113 -8.77 9.16 -7.65
C GLN A 113 -9.73 8.88 -8.82
N MET A 114 -10.98 8.55 -8.52
CA MET A 114 -12.02 8.33 -9.51
C MET A 114 -12.35 9.63 -10.28
N GLU A 115 -12.51 10.72 -9.56
CA GLU A 115 -12.81 12.04 -10.14
C GLU A 115 -11.70 12.46 -11.11
N LYS A 116 -10.43 12.30 -10.70
CA LYS A 116 -9.29 12.64 -11.55
C LYS A 116 -9.26 11.81 -12.84
N LEU A 117 -9.40 10.49 -12.75
CA LEU A 117 -9.46 9.63 -13.94
C LEU A 117 -10.64 9.97 -14.85
N LYS A 118 -11.77 10.39 -14.28
CA LYS A 118 -12.94 10.83 -15.03
C LYS A 118 -12.68 12.15 -15.77
N GLU A 119 -12.07 13.12 -15.08
CA GLU A 119 -11.68 14.42 -15.68
C GLU A 119 -10.67 14.24 -16.83
N GLU A 120 -9.79 13.25 -16.73
CA GLU A 120 -8.80 12.92 -17.74
C GLU A 120 -9.33 12.01 -18.87
N GLY A 121 -10.60 11.59 -18.80
CA GLY A 121 -11.26 10.79 -19.85
C GLY A 121 -10.94 9.29 -19.81
N HIS A 122 -10.34 8.79 -18.74
CA HIS A 122 -10.05 7.35 -18.59
C HIS A 122 -11.27 6.51 -18.21
N ILE A 123 -12.34 7.13 -17.68
CA ILE A 123 -13.54 6.43 -17.23
C ILE A 123 -14.59 6.41 -18.35
N LYS A 124 -15.19 5.24 -18.56
CA LYS A 124 -16.29 5.06 -19.53
C LYS A 124 -17.52 5.82 -19.03
N ASP A 125 -18.06 6.71 -19.87
CA ASP A 125 -19.16 7.60 -19.50
C ASP A 125 -20.34 6.86 -18.87
N GLY A 126 -20.86 7.43 -17.77
CA GLY A 126 -22.06 6.94 -17.09
C GLY A 126 -21.86 5.63 -16.30
N THR A 127 -20.61 5.17 -16.16
CA THR A 127 -20.34 3.93 -15.39
C THR A 127 -19.87 4.18 -13.96
N ASP A 128 -19.47 5.40 -13.61
CA ASP A 128 -19.03 5.70 -12.25
C ASP A 128 -20.20 5.64 -11.25
N ALA A 129 -20.02 4.91 -10.17
CA ALA A 129 -21.02 4.74 -9.11
C ALA A 129 -20.38 4.63 -7.73
N ASP A 130 -20.99 5.28 -6.74
CA ASP A 130 -20.66 5.08 -5.32
C ASP A 130 -21.25 3.75 -4.86
N LEU A 131 -20.41 2.73 -4.67
CA LEU A 131 -20.90 1.37 -4.41
C LEU A 131 -20.89 0.98 -2.93
N LEU A 132 -19.82 1.29 -2.21
CA LEU A 132 -19.64 0.90 -0.82
C LEU A 132 -19.30 2.07 0.08
N HIS A 133 -19.54 1.86 1.37
CA HIS A 133 -19.08 2.77 2.42
C HIS A 133 -18.22 2.00 3.41
N ASN A 134 -17.14 2.64 3.88
CA ASN A 134 -16.24 2.06 4.85
C ASN A 134 -16.04 3.03 6.03
N LYS A 135 -15.34 2.56 7.05
CA LYS A 135 -14.94 3.38 8.21
C LYS A 135 -13.45 3.23 8.45
N LEU A 136 -12.83 4.33 8.81
CA LEU A 136 -11.48 4.32 9.32
C LEU A 136 -11.49 3.81 10.77
N CYS A 137 -10.49 3.05 11.15
CA CYS A 137 -10.29 2.64 12.54
C CYS A 137 -8.82 2.78 12.96
N ILE A 138 -8.61 2.90 14.26
CA ILE A 138 -7.30 2.83 14.90
C ILE A 138 -7.14 1.41 15.42
N VAL A 139 -6.03 0.78 15.08
CA VAL A 139 -5.70 -0.59 15.49
C VAL A 139 -4.37 -0.64 16.25
N ALA A 140 -4.21 -1.65 17.08
CA ALA A 140 -2.95 -2.03 17.72
C ALA A 140 -2.76 -3.53 17.62
N PRO A 141 -1.53 -4.06 17.84
CA PRO A 141 -1.34 -5.48 18.06
C PRO A 141 -2.27 -6.01 19.16
N LYS A 142 -2.77 -7.23 19.01
CA LYS A 142 -3.76 -7.83 19.94
C LYS A 142 -3.32 -7.71 21.40
N ASP A 143 -2.07 -8.05 21.68
CA ASP A 143 -1.50 -8.10 23.04
C ASP A 143 -0.79 -6.79 23.44
N SER A 144 -1.01 -5.71 22.68
CA SER A 144 -0.42 -4.39 22.96
C SER A 144 -0.92 -3.84 24.30
N ASP A 145 0.00 -3.25 25.07
CA ASP A 145 -0.23 -2.49 26.30
C ASP A 145 -0.32 -0.97 26.07
N THR A 146 -0.54 -0.57 24.82
CA THR A 146 -0.68 0.84 24.44
C THR A 146 -1.65 1.59 25.35
N LYS A 147 -1.34 2.85 25.64
CA LYS A 147 -2.21 3.75 26.38
C LYS A 147 -3.21 4.50 25.50
N VAL A 148 -3.06 4.36 24.19
CA VAL A 148 -3.99 4.95 23.24
C VAL A 148 -5.36 4.28 23.33
N THR A 149 -6.38 5.08 23.54
CA THR A 149 -7.79 4.66 23.60
C THR A 149 -8.62 5.19 22.44
N GLY A 150 -8.03 6.05 21.61
CA GLY A 150 -8.67 6.64 20.44
C GLY A 150 -7.88 7.82 19.89
N ILE A 151 -8.46 8.50 18.89
CA ILE A 151 -7.83 9.65 18.24
C ILE A 151 -7.59 10.81 19.23
N ALA A 152 -8.44 10.96 20.24
CA ALA A 152 -8.35 12.05 21.22
C ALA A 152 -7.04 12.02 22.04
N ASN A 153 -6.47 10.84 22.24
CA ASN A 153 -5.19 10.68 22.93
C ASN A 153 -4.13 9.94 22.09
N ILE A 154 -4.23 10.08 20.77
CA ILE A 154 -3.28 9.42 19.84
C ILE A 154 -1.82 9.83 20.11
N LYS A 155 -1.62 11.02 20.67
CA LYS A 155 -0.29 11.56 21.04
C LYS A 155 0.39 10.80 22.20
N ASP A 156 -0.32 9.90 22.86
CA ASP A 156 0.26 9.01 23.88
C ASP A 156 1.01 7.82 23.24
N ALA A 157 0.85 7.60 21.92
CA ALA A 157 1.61 6.60 21.20
C ALA A 157 3.07 7.03 21.01
N LYS A 158 3.97 6.05 20.98
CA LYS A 158 5.37 6.25 20.60
C LYS A 158 5.54 6.38 19.09
N SER A 159 4.71 5.66 18.35
CA SER A 159 4.74 5.63 16.88
C SER A 159 3.37 5.32 16.28
N ILE A 160 3.12 5.88 15.09
CA ILE A 160 1.90 5.63 14.31
C ILE A 160 2.27 5.09 12.94
N SER A 161 1.64 3.98 12.56
CA SER A 161 1.67 3.48 11.19
C SER A 161 0.49 4.08 10.40
N ILE A 162 0.79 4.70 9.26
CA ILE A 162 -0.19 5.43 8.44
C ILE A 162 0.11 5.23 6.95
N GLY A 163 -0.90 5.30 6.10
CA GLY A 163 -0.67 5.36 4.66
C GLY A 163 -0.03 6.71 4.24
N GLU A 164 0.76 6.71 3.18
CA GLU A 164 1.20 7.95 2.53
C GLU A 164 0.00 8.83 2.17
N SER A 165 0.20 10.13 1.91
CA SER A 165 -0.89 11.07 1.57
C SER A 165 -1.62 10.71 0.26
N SER A 166 -0.97 10.01 -0.66
CA SER A 166 -1.55 9.46 -1.88
C SER A 166 -2.46 8.25 -1.65
N VAL A 167 -2.33 7.59 -0.49
CA VAL A 167 -3.15 6.45 -0.07
C VAL A 167 -4.45 6.99 0.54
N PRO A 168 -5.65 6.59 0.05
CA PRO A 168 -6.91 7.12 0.59
C PRO A 168 -7.04 6.99 2.11
N ALA A 169 -6.72 5.82 2.69
CA ALA A 169 -6.73 5.65 4.15
C ALA A 169 -5.79 6.66 4.85
N GLY A 170 -4.62 6.92 4.27
CA GLY A 170 -3.66 7.90 4.78
C GLY A 170 -4.19 9.34 4.71
N ALA A 171 -4.88 9.69 3.63
CA ALA A 171 -5.52 11.01 3.49
C ALA A 171 -6.66 11.19 4.50
N TYR A 172 -7.53 10.18 4.68
CA TYR A 172 -8.59 10.21 5.69
C TYR A 172 -8.04 10.26 7.12
N ALA A 173 -6.96 9.55 7.41
CA ALA A 173 -6.30 9.61 8.72
C ALA A 173 -5.76 11.02 9.01
N ARG A 174 -5.15 11.67 8.03
CA ARG A 174 -4.68 13.05 8.15
C ARG A 174 -5.84 14.04 8.32
N GLU A 175 -6.95 13.85 7.62
CA GLU A 175 -8.16 14.65 7.81
C GLU A 175 -8.71 14.50 9.22
N ALA A 176 -8.78 13.27 9.72
CA ALA A 176 -9.23 13.01 11.09
C ALA A 176 -8.30 13.66 12.13
N LEU A 177 -6.98 13.54 11.95
CA LEU A 177 -5.98 14.20 12.81
C LEU A 177 -6.07 15.72 12.75
N SER A 178 -6.29 16.29 11.57
CA SER A 178 -6.48 17.73 11.38
C SER A 178 -7.67 18.27 12.18
N LYS A 179 -8.79 17.53 12.18
CA LYS A 179 -9.99 17.93 12.92
C LYS A 179 -9.88 17.64 14.42
N ALA A 180 -9.19 16.57 14.81
CA ALA A 180 -8.96 16.25 16.22
C ALA A 180 -7.95 17.22 16.88
N TYR A 181 -7.02 17.75 16.10
CA TYR A 181 -5.94 18.64 16.57
C TYR A 181 -5.83 19.89 15.67
N PRO A 182 -6.84 20.78 15.68
CA PRO A 182 -6.91 21.90 14.73
C PRO A 182 -5.74 22.88 14.86
N ASP A 183 -5.16 23.01 16.06
CA ASP A 183 -4.05 23.94 16.33
C ASP A 183 -2.70 23.46 15.76
N LEU A 184 -2.61 22.19 15.30
CA LEU A 184 -1.37 21.64 14.75
C LEU A 184 -1.18 21.94 13.26
N GLY A 185 -2.19 22.46 12.56
CA GLY A 185 -2.09 22.78 11.14
C GLY A 185 -1.78 21.55 10.26
N ILE A 186 -2.29 20.36 10.62
CA ILE A 186 -2.22 19.16 9.81
C ILE A 186 -3.15 19.34 8.61
N THR A 187 -2.71 18.90 7.42
CA THR A 187 -3.53 18.85 6.19
C THR A 187 -3.55 17.44 5.62
N LYS A 188 -4.42 17.17 4.65
CA LYS A 188 -4.47 15.87 3.94
C LYS A 188 -3.17 15.53 3.22
N GLU A 189 -2.42 16.54 2.82
CA GLU A 189 -1.16 16.47 2.09
C GLU A 189 0.07 16.45 3.00
N SER A 190 -0.10 16.63 4.32
CA SER A 190 1.03 16.62 5.26
C SER A 190 1.87 15.35 5.11
N THR A 191 3.17 15.51 4.94
CA THR A 191 4.14 14.40 4.86
C THR A 191 4.33 13.72 6.22
N GLY A 192 4.90 12.52 6.24
CA GLY A 192 5.26 11.85 7.50
C GLY A 192 6.21 12.64 8.36
N ALA A 193 7.16 13.36 7.76
CA ALA A 193 8.08 14.26 8.47
C ALA A 193 7.32 15.42 9.16
N GLU A 194 6.40 16.06 8.45
CA GLU A 194 5.56 17.12 9.03
C GLU A 194 4.64 16.59 10.14
N LEU A 195 4.06 15.39 9.96
CA LEU A 195 3.26 14.75 11.02
C LEU A 195 4.11 14.43 12.25
N LYS A 196 5.34 13.92 12.05
CA LYS A 196 6.28 13.67 13.15
C LYS A 196 6.56 14.93 13.96
N ASP A 197 6.87 16.02 13.29
CA ASP A 197 7.16 17.31 13.95
C ASP A 197 5.93 17.85 14.70
N LYS A 198 4.73 17.75 14.10
CA LYS A 198 3.49 18.27 14.65
C LYS A 198 2.92 17.42 15.80
N LEU A 199 3.01 16.10 15.69
CA LEU A 199 2.49 15.18 16.71
C LEU A 199 3.52 14.85 17.79
N GLY A 200 4.82 15.01 17.51
CA GLY A 200 5.90 14.74 18.46
C GLY A 200 6.19 13.24 18.66
N MET A 201 5.94 12.40 17.64
CA MET A 201 6.14 10.97 17.68
C MET A 201 6.64 10.42 16.35
N ASP A 202 7.10 9.17 16.32
CA ASP A 202 7.54 8.54 15.09
C ASP A 202 6.35 8.20 14.16
N ILE A 203 6.52 8.49 12.87
CA ILE A 203 5.53 8.20 11.83
C ILE A 203 6.13 7.21 10.84
N ILE A 204 5.45 6.09 10.66
CA ILE A 204 5.79 5.06 9.69
C ILE A 204 4.81 5.16 8.51
N GLU A 205 5.26 5.72 7.40
CA GLU A 205 4.45 5.83 6.20
C GLU A 205 4.53 4.54 5.37
N ASN A 206 3.39 4.13 4.84
CA ASN A 206 3.26 2.91 4.05
C ASN A 206 2.58 3.19 2.71
N SER A 207 3.01 2.49 1.69
CA SER A 207 2.54 2.68 0.31
C SER A 207 1.12 2.17 0.03
N ASN A 208 0.51 1.42 0.95
CA ASN A 208 -0.91 1.05 0.94
C ASN A 208 -1.38 0.63 2.33
N VAL A 209 -2.70 0.46 2.50
CA VAL A 209 -3.31 0.16 3.80
C VAL A 209 -2.96 -1.24 4.32
N THR A 210 -2.79 -2.21 3.45
CA THR A 210 -2.37 -3.57 3.85
C THR A 210 -0.98 -3.56 4.49
N LYS A 211 -0.06 -2.80 3.92
CA LYS A 211 1.27 -2.59 4.52
C LYS A 211 1.21 -1.82 5.82
N THR A 212 0.25 -0.88 5.94
CA THR A 212 0.00 -0.17 7.20
C THR A 212 -0.42 -1.14 8.31
N LEU A 213 -1.35 -2.05 8.02
CA LEU A 213 -1.76 -3.08 8.98
C LEU A 213 -0.61 -4.00 9.35
N LEU A 214 0.15 -4.48 8.35
CA LEU A 214 1.32 -5.35 8.58
C LEU A 214 2.36 -4.66 9.46
N SER A 215 2.63 -3.38 9.23
CA SER A 215 3.55 -2.57 10.03
C SER A 215 3.15 -2.50 11.51
N VAL A 216 1.83 -2.50 11.80
CA VAL A 216 1.32 -2.59 13.19
C VAL A 216 1.52 -3.99 13.75
N VAL A 217 1.17 -5.03 12.99
CA VAL A 217 1.33 -6.44 13.41
C VAL A 217 2.79 -6.76 13.74
N GLU A 218 3.72 -6.27 12.94
CA GLU A 218 5.17 -6.45 13.13
C GLU A 218 5.77 -5.52 14.21
N GLY A 219 4.98 -4.62 14.79
CA GLY A 219 5.40 -3.74 15.90
C GLY A 219 6.23 -2.53 15.47
N PHE A 220 6.29 -2.18 14.18
CA PHE A 220 6.91 -0.94 13.72
C PHE A 220 6.08 0.28 14.15
N GLY A 221 4.75 0.20 14.04
CA GLY A 221 3.82 1.16 14.59
C GLY A 221 3.17 0.64 15.86
N GLU A 222 3.18 1.41 16.95
CA GLU A 222 2.46 1.04 18.17
C GLU A 222 0.96 0.97 17.92
N VAL A 223 0.45 1.90 17.09
CA VAL A 223 -0.91 1.92 16.60
C VAL A 223 -0.90 2.27 15.10
N GLY A 224 -2.00 2.05 14.41
CA GLY A 224 -2.11 2.43 13.00
C GLY A 224 -3.52 2.74 12.56
N PHE A 225 -3.62 3.49 11.45
CA PHE A 225 -4.89 3.85 10.82
C PHE A 225 -5.14 2.95 9.60
N VAL A 226 -6.19 2.15 9.67
CA VAL A 226 -6.64 1.24 8.60
C VAL A 226 -8.16 1.32 8.43
N TYR A 227 -8.71 0.66 7.42
CA TYR A 227 -10.15 0.51 7.32
C TYR A 227 -10.64 -0.71 8.12
N ILE A 228 -11.94 -0.72 8.47
CA ILE A 228 -12.54 -1.87 9.12
C ILE A 228 -12.38 -3.14 8.28
N THR A 229 -12.52 -3.04 6.96
CA THR A 229 -12.32 -4.17 6.03
C THR A 229 -10.97 -4.84 6.15
N ASP A 230 -9.93 -4.10 6.51
CA ASP A 230 -8.57 -4.65 6.66
C ASP A 230 -8.41 -5.52 7.91
N THR A 231 -9.28 -5.34 8.89
CA THR A 231 -9.24 -6.08 10.18
C THR A 231 -10.04 -7.38 10.14
N TYR A 232 -10.82 -7.63 9.08
CA TYR A 232 -11.64 -8.82 8.99
C TYR A 232 -10.79 -10.10 8.98
N GLY A 233 -11.14 -11.04 9.87
CA GLY A 233 -10.41 -12.31 10.00
C GLY A 233 -8.97 -12.17 10.52
N LYS A 234 -8.61 -11.03 11.12
CA LYS A 234 -7.31 -10.78 11.72
C LYS A 234 -7.38 -10.92 13.24
N ASP A 235 -6.79 -12.00 13.76
CA ASP A 235 -6.77 -12.29 15.18
C ASP A 235 -5.53 -11.70 15.89
N ASP A 236 -4.62 -11.12 15.12
CA ASP A 236 -3.34 -10.53 15.56
C ASP A 236 -3.42 -9.04 15.87
N VAL A 237 -4.55 -8.41 15.59
CA VAL A 237 -4.83 -7.00 15.90
C VAL A 237 -6.12 -6.82 16.68
N LYS A 238 -6.21 -5.71 17.40
CA LYS A 238 -7.44 -5.23 18.03
C LYS A 238 -7.78 -3.83 17.51
N ILE A 239 -9.08 -3.58 17.30
CA ILE A 239 -9.58 -2.23 17.02
C ILE A 239 -9.65 -1.48 18.35
N ILE A 240 -8.94 -0.33 18.42
CA ILE A 240 -8.99 0.59 19.56
C ILE A 240 -10.21 1.50 19.42
N GLU A 241 -10.40 2.08 18.24
CA GLU A 241 -11.49 3.01 17.95
C GLU A 241 -11.92 2.88 16.49
N LYS A 242 -13.22 2.95 16.25
CA LYS A 242 -13.79 3.26 14.94
C LYS A 242 -13.91 4.76 14.84
N VAL A 243 -13.12 5.39 13.99
CA VAL A 243 -13.06 6.85 13.87
C VAL A 243 -14.43 7.38 13.42
N ASP A 244 -14.91 8.41 14.12
CA ASP A 244 -16.22 9.00 13.84
C ASP A 244 -16.24 9.70 12.46
N GLU A 245 -17.34 9.55 11.73
CA GLU A 245 -17.51 10.13 10.39
C GLU A 245 -17.45 11.67 10.38
N SER A 246 -17.70 12.33 11.51
CA SER A 246 -17.51 13.80 11.62
C SER A 246 -16.05 14.21 11.38
N LEU A 247 -15.10 13.32 11.69
CA LEU A 247 -13.67 13.54 11.50
C LEU A 247 -13.17 13.19 10.10
N THR A 248 -13.73 12.17 9.45
CA THR A 248 -13.28 11.70 8.13
C THR A 248 -14.17 12.14 6.97
N GLY A 249 -15.42 12.56 7.26
CA GLY A 249 -16.48 12.52 6.27
C GLY A 249 -16.86 11.09 5.91
N LYS A 250 -17.85 10.96 5.03
CA LYS A 250 -18.31 9.66 4.54
C LYS A 250 -17.26 9.03 3.61
N ILE A 251 -16.66 7.94 4.02
CA ILE A 251 -15.70 7.20 3.21
C ILE A 251 -16.47 6.37 2.19
N THR A 252 -16.35 6.74 0.93
CA THR A 252 -17.06 6.12 -0.18
C THR A 252 -16.08 5.43 -1.12
N TYR A 253 -16.43 4.25 -1.57
CA TYR A 253 -15.70 3.45 -2.53
C TYR A 253 -16.43 3.49 -3.88
N PRO A 254 -15.99 4.35 -4.80
CA PRO A 254 -16.54 4.40 -6.14
C PRO A 254 -15.94 3.30 -7.01
N ILE A 255 -16.77 2.78 -7.92
CA ILE A 255 -16.40 1.83 -8.95
C ILE A 255 -16.74 2.39 -10.33
N ALA A 256 -15.94 2.08 -11.34
CA ALA A 256 -16.22 2.44 -12.72
C ALA A 256 -15.61 1.46 -13.73
N ARG A 257 -16.15 1.46 -14.94
CA ARG A 257 -15.49 0.90 -16.13
C ARG A 257 -14.43 1.88 -16.63
N VAL A 258 -13.28 1.35 -17.00
CA VAL A 258 -12.17 2.12 -17.59
C VAL A 258 -12.18 1.94 -19.10
N ASN A 259 -11.80 2.98 -19.85
CA ASN A 259 -11.57 2.91 -21.27
C ASN A 259 -10.26 2.15 -21.51
N ASN A 260 -10.37 0.88 -21.91
CA ASN A 260 -9.25 -0.03 -22.14
C ASN A 260 -9.16 -0.33 -23.65
N ASP A 261 -8.25 0.36 -24.33
CA ASP A 261 -8.03 0.20 -25.76
C ASP A 261 -7.36 -1.13 -26.14
N GLU A 262 -6.81 -1.87 -25.16
CA GLU A 262 -6.20 -3.19 -25.37
C GLU A 262 -7.22 -4.33 -25.30
N ALA A 263 -8.43 -4.09 -24.75
CA ALA A 263 -9.47 -5.09 -24.64
C ALA A 263 -10.18 -5.33 -25.99
N ASP A 264 -10.28 -6.58 -26.41
CA ASP A 264 -11.16 -6.92 -27.52
C ASP A 264 -12.65 -6.81 -27.13
N GLU A 265 -13.55 -6.87 -28.13
CA GLU A 265 -15.00 -6.75 -27.91
C GLU A 265 -15.54 -7.81 -26.94
N LYS A 266 -14.98 -9.03 -26.95
CA LYS A 266 -15.40 -10.12 -26.06
C LYS A 266 -15.02 -9.81 -24.61
N ILE A 267 -13.77 -9.42 -24.37
CA ILE A 267 -13.29 -9.05 -23.02
C ILE A 267 -14.07 -7.85 -22.50
N SER A 268 -14.29 -6.82 -23.34
CA SER A 268 -15.09 -5.67 -22.95
C SER A 268 -16.52 -6.05 -22.56
N ALA A 269 -17.18 -6.95 -23.31
CA ALA A 269 -18.53 -7.42 -22.98
C ALA A 269 -18.56 -8.28 -21.69
N GLU A 270 -17.56 -9.12 -21.45
CA GLU A 270 -17.45 -9.88 -20.20
C GLU A 270 -17.14 -8.96 -19.00
N ALA A 271 -16.35 -7.91 -19.19
CA ALA A 271 -16.08 -6.91 -18.17
C ALA A 271 -17.34 -6.11 -17.81
N ASP A 272 -18.24 -5.81 -18.78
CA ASP A 272 -19.54 -5.18 -18.50
C ASP A 272 -20.42 -6.10 -17.63
N LYS A 273 -20.46 -7.40 -17.91
CA LYS A 273 -21.21 -8.39 -17.09
C LYS A 273 -20.64 -8.50 -15.67
N PHE A 274 -19.32 -8.55 -15.54
CA PHE A 274 -18.69 -8.63 -14.23
C PHE A 274 -18.86 -7.33 -13.43
N TYR A 275 -18.79 -6.18 -14.09
CA TYR A 275 -19.10 -4.88 -13.47
C TYR A 275 -20.54 -4.84 -12.93
N ASP A 276 -21.53 -5.34 -13.71
CA ASP A 276 -22.91 -5.43 -13.25
C ASP A 276 -23.09 -6.44 -12.10
N TYR A 277 -22.35 -7.55 -12.14
CA TYR A 277 -22.33 -8.50 -11.03
C TYR A 277 -21.79 -7.87 -9.74
N LEU A 278 -20.73 -7.05 -9.81
CA LEU A 278 -20.17 -6.34 -8.65
C LEU A 278 -21.21 -5.41 -7.97
N LYS A 279 -22.20 -4.91 -8.72
CA LYS A 279 -23.31 -4.09 -8.20
C LYS A 279 -24.51 -4.89 -7.74
N SER A 280 -24.53 -6.21 -7.93
CA SER A 280 -25.65 -7.09 -7.59
C SER A 280 -25.79 -7.30 -6.09
N ASP A 281 -27.00 -7.76 -5.66
CA ASP A 281 -27.25 -8.14 -4.27
C ASP A 281 -26.36 -9.30 -3.80
N SER A 282 -25.90 -10.17 -4.70
CA SER A 282 -24.99 -11.26 -4.38
C SER A 282 -23.62 -10.74 -3.97
N ALA A 283 -23.03 -9.88 -4.78
CA ALA A 283 -21.74 -9.25 -4.46
C ALA A 283 -21.86 -8.33 -3.23
N LYS A 284 -22.99 -7.61 -3.10
CA LYS A 284 -23.23 -6.75 -1.94
C LYS A 284 -23.20 -7.53 -0.61
N LYS A 285 -23.80 -8.72 -0.56
CA LYS A 285 -23.73 -9.58 0.64
C LYS A 285 -22.33 -9.99 1.01
N VAL A 286 -21.46 -10.23 -0.01
CA VAL A 286 -20.06 -10.51 0.25
C VAL A 286 -19.37 -9.27 0.80
N PHE A 287 -19.56 -8.10 0.19
CA PHE A 287 -18.97 -6.87 0.70
C PHE A 287 -19.40 -6.56 2.15
N GLU A 288 -20.71 -6.74 2.47
CA GLU A 288 -21.23 -6.50 3.82
C GLU A 288 -20.62 -7.41 4.89
N LYS A 289 -20.13 -8.59 4.51
CA LYS A 289 -19.41 -9.50 5.41
C LYS A 289 -18.07 -8.92 5.88
N TYR A 290 -17.46 -8.06 5.07
CA TYR A 290 -16.14 -7.47 5.35
C TYR A 290 -16.23 -6.04 5.92
N LEU A 291 -17.37 -5.38 5.84
CA LEU A 291 -17.65 -4.03 6.33
C LEU A 291 -18.28 -4.06 7.73
#